data_1bd8d7c339d8e70895a0e5b4c45c3bf6
#
_entry.id   1bd8d7c339d8e70895a0e5b4c45c3bf6
#
_cell.length_a   1.000
_cell.length_b   1.000
_cell.length_c   1.000
_cell.angle_alpha   90.00
_cell.angle_beta   90.00
_cell.angle_gamma   90.00
#
_symmetry.space_group_name_H-M   'P 1'
#
loop_
_entity.id
_entity.type
_entity.pdbx_description
1 polymer ?
#
loop_
_entity_poly.entity_id
_entity_poly.type
_entity_poly.pdbx_seq_one_letter_code
_entity_poly.pdbx_strand_id
1 'polypeptide(L)'
;MPKFVIEREIPGAGKLSKDQLHAISQTSCGVVSEMGPKIQWIHSYVTGDMIYCVYIAPDEATVREHAMKGGFPANKVSQVATMIEPTTAE
;
A
#
# COMPACT_ATOMS: atom_id res chain seq x y z
N MET A 1 -13.54 1.11 -8.84
CA MET A 1 -12.12 0.92 -9.19
C MET A 1 -11.59 -0.33 -8.48
N PRO A 2 -10.70 -1.10 -9.11
CA PRO A 2 -10.16 -2.28 -8.48
C PRO A 2 -9.29 -1.96 -7.26
N LYS A 3 -9.10 -2.98 -6.44
CA LYS A 3 -8.26 -2.93 -5.25
C LYS A 3 -6.97 -3.69 -5.54
N PHE A 4 -5.85 -3.19 -5.04
CA PHE A 4 -4.54 -3.80 -5.24
C PHE A 4 -3.83 -4.04 -3.92
N VAL A 5 -3.09 -5.15 -3.85
CA VAL A 5 -2.18 -5.44 -2.74
C VAL A 5 -0.76 -5.29 -3.25
N ILE A 6 0.04 -4.51 -2.53
CA ILE A 6 1.44 -4.29 -2.87
C ILE A 6 2.31 -4.91 -1.79
N GLU A 7 3.25 -5.74 -2.22
CA GLU A 7 4.24 -6.34 -1.33
C GLU A 7 5.53 -5.53 -1.46
N ARG A 8 6.00 -4.99 -0.34
CA ARG A 8 7.21 -4.18 -0.25
C ARG A 8 8.20 -4.88 0.66
N GLU A 9 9.35 -5.23 0.11
CA GLU A 9 10.43 -5.85 0.86
C GLU A 9 11.25 -4.74 1.52
N ILE A 10 11.14 -4.65 2.84
CA ILE A 10 11.83 -3.63 3.64
C ILE A 10 12.45 -4.35 4.84
N PRO A 11 13.70 -4.80 4.73
CA PRO A 11 14.36 -5.50 5.84
C PRO A 11 14.32 -4.68 7.11
N GLY A 12 13.89 -5.31 8.22
CA GLY A 12 13.77 -4.64 9.49
C GLY A 12 12.54 -3.75 9.66
N ALA A 13 11.57 -3.83 8.75
CA ALA A 13 10.36 -3.01 8.82
C ALA A 13 9.67 -3.08 10.17
N GLY A 14 9.62 -4.26 10.78
CA GLY A 14 8.98 -4.46 12.08
C GLY A 14 9.68 -3.76 13.24
N LYS A 15 10.89 -3.26 13.03
CA LYS A 15 11.67 -2.53 14.04
C LYS A 15 11.61 -1.01 13.85
N LEU A 16 10.88 -0.52 12.84
CA LEU A 16 10.72 0.91 12.63
C LEU A 16 9.99 1.52 13.81
N SER A 17 10.44 2.70 14.24
CA SER A 17 9.83 3.43 15.34
C SER A 17 8.49 4.03 14.91
N LYS A 18 7.68 4.44 15.89
CA LYS A 18 6.42 5.15 15.62
C LYS A 18 6.66 6.41 14.80
N ASP A 19 7.73 7.15 15.08
CA ASP A 19 8.06 8.37 14.36
C ASP A 19 8.43 8.08 12.91
N GLN A 20 9.18 7.00 12.66
CA GLN A 20 9.53 6.57 11.32
C GLN A 20 8.30 6.12 10.54
N LEU A 21 7.42 5.34 11.17
CA LEU A 21 6.16 4.91 10.54
C LEU A 21 5.25 6.10 10.26
N HIS A 22 5.22 7.08 11.16
CA HIS A 22 4.46 8.32 10.95
C HIS A 22 4.97 9.08 9.74
N ALA A 23 6.29 9.23 9.61
CA ALA A 23 6.91 9.93 8.48
C ALA A 23 6.62 9.22 7.15
N ILE A 24 6.69 7.89 7.14
CA ILE A 24 6.36 7.09 5.96
C ILE A 24 4.89 7.31 5.56
N SER A 25 4.00 7.29 6.55
CA SER A 25 2.57 7.51 6.33
C SER A 25 2.29 8.91 5.80
N GLN A 26 2.96 9.92 6.31
CA GLN A 26 2.84 11.29 5.81
C GLN A 26 3.30 11.40 4.35
N THR A 27 4.40 10.73 4.00
CA THR A 27 4.88 10.70 2.62
C THR A 27 3.84 10.07 1.71
N SER A 28 3.28 8.91 2.11
CA SER A 28 2.25 8.23 1.32
C SER A 28 1.01 9.11 1.13
N CYS A 29 0.52 9.72 2.21
CA CYS A 29 -0.63 10.61 2.14
C CYS A 29 -0.37 11.82 1.24
N GLY A 30 0.84 12.37 1.29
CA GLY A 30 1.24 13.48 0.43
C GLY A 30 1.21 13.12 -1.04
N VAL A 31 1.70 11.93 -1.40
CA VAL A 31 1.67 11.44 -2.78
C VAL A 31 0.24 11.18 -3.23
N VAL A 32 -0.58 10.55 -2.39
CA VAL A 32 -2.00 10.31 -2.69
C VAL A 32 -2.72 11.63 -2.96
N SER A 33 -2.49 12.64 -2.13
CA SER A 33 -3.08 13.96 -2.29
C SER A 33 -2.64 14.62 -3.61
N GLU A 34 -1.36 14.49 -3.95
CA GLU A 34 -0.81 15.03 -5.21
C GLU A 34 -1.40 14.36 -6.43
N MET A 35 -1.58 13.03 -6.39
CA MET A 35 -2.13 12.26 -7.50
C MET A 35 -3.62 12.46 -7.69
N GLY A 36 -4.31 13.02 -6.70
CA GLY A 36 -5.73 13.33 -6.76
C GLY A 36 -6.62 12.11 -6.56
N PRO A 37 -7.89 12.14 -7.06
CA PRO A 37 -8.87 11.09 -6.73
C PRO A 37 -8.64 9.74 -7.40
N LYS A 38 -7.61 9.57 -8.23
CA LYS A 38 -7.33 8.32 -8.93
C LYS A 38 -6.85 7.21 -8.01
N ILE A 39 -6.32 7.54 -6.82
CA ILE A 39 -5.76 6.55 -5.93
C ILE A 39 -6.19 6.82 -4.51
N GLN A 40 -6.45 5.75 -3.77
CA GLN A 40 -6.84 5.82 -2.38
C GLN A 40 -6.05 4.77 -1.61
N TRP A 41 -5.38 5.20 -0.54
CA TRP A 41 -4.68 4.28 0.37
C TRP A 41 -5.67 3.84 1.44
N ILE A 42 -5.88 2.53 1.57
CA ILE A 42 -6.81 1.97 2.54
C ILE A 42 -6.11 1.72 3.88
N HIS A 43 -5.07 0.89 3.86
CA HIS A 43 -4.25 0.59 5.04
C HIS A 43 -3.02 -0.21 4.60
N SER A 44 -2.13 -0.42 5.56
CA SER A 44 -0.95 -1.25 5.36
C SER A 44 -0.70 -2.11 6.60
N TYR A 45 -0.11 -3.29 6.38
CA TYR A 45 0.34 -4.17 7.45
C TYR A 45 1.86 -4.18 7.45
N VAL A 46 2.46 -3.97 8.63
CA VAL A 46 3.91 -4.02 8.80
C VAL A 46 4.25 -5.32 9.50
N THR A 47 5.08 -6.13 8.87
CA THR A 47 5.57 -7.39 9.44
C THR A 47 7.06 -7.25 9.78
N GLY A 48 7.76 -8.36 10.02
CA GLY A 48 9.20 -8.30 10.37
C GLY A 48 10.04 -7.64 9.29
N ASP A 49 9.86 -8.03 8.03
CA ASP A 49 10.68 -7.58 6.92
C ASP A 49 9.88 -7.12 5.70
N MET A 50 8.56 -7.01 5.83
CA MET A 50 7.67 -6.65 4.72
C MET A 50 6.68 -5.59 5.16
N ILE A 51 6.21 -4.82 4.20
CA ILE A 51 5.01 -3.99 4.35
C ILE A 51 4.05 -4.39 3.23
N TYR A 52 2.82 -4.73 3.59
CA TYR A 52 1.75 -5.08 2.65
C TYR A 52 0.76 -3.94 2.63
N CYS A 53 0.62 -3.28 1.50
CA CYS A 53 -0.23 -2.10 1.37
C CYS A 53 -1.43 -2.40 0.50
N VAL A 54 -2.59 -1.83 0.85
CA VAL A 54 -3.83 -1.98 0.10
C VAL A 54 -4.24 -0.62 -0.44
N TYR A 55 -4.43 -0.54 -1.76
CA TYR A 55 -4.85 0.68 -2.46
C TYR A 55 -6.03 0.39 -3.37
N ILE A 56 -6.82 1.43 -3.64
CA ILE A 56 -7.84 1.43 -4.68
C ILE A 56 -7.33 2.37 -5.78
N ALA A 57 -7.29 1.88 -7.02
CA ALA A 57 -6.79 2.63 -8.17
C ALA A 57 -7.38 2.04 -9.45
N PRO A 58 -7.38 2.79 -10.57
CA PRO A 58 -7.91 2.27 -11.83
C PRO A 58 -7.07 1.14 -12.43
N ASP A 59 -5.76 1.14 -12.21
CA ASP A 59 -4.86 0.15 -12.80
C ASP A 59 -3.56 0.02 -12.00
N GLU A 60 -2.79 -0.99 -12.34
CA GLU A 60 -1.49 -1.26 -11.71
C GLU A 60 -0.49 -0.13 -11.94
N ALA A 61 -0.52 0.47 -13.12
CA ALA A 61 0.41 1.56 -13.46
C ALA A 61 0.26 2.75 -12.49
N THR A 62 -0.96 3.08 -12.11
CA THR A 62 -1.24 4.15 -11.14
C THR A 62 -0.66 3.81 -9.76
N VAL A 63 -0.79 2.56 -9.34
CA VAL A 63 -0.22 2.10 -8.07
C VAL A 63 1.31 2.19 -8.09
N ARG A 64 1.93 1.78 -9.19
CA ARG A 64 3.38 1.85 -9.35
C ARG A 64 3.88 3.30 -9.42
N GLU A 65 3.10 4.19 -10.01
CA GLU A 65 3.41 5.63 -10.03
C GLU A 65 3.47 6.18 -8.59
N HIS A 66 2.51 5.81 -7.75
CA HIS A 66 2.49 6.20 -6.33
C HIS A 66 3.78 5.72 -5.63
N ALA A 67 4.15 4.47 -5.86
CA ALA A 67 5.35 3.90 -5.26
C ALA A 67 6.61 4.67 -5.68
N MET A 68 6.72 4.98 -6.96
CA MET A 68 7.87 5.72 -7.51
C MET A 68 7.95 7.13 -6.93
N LYS A 69 6.83 7.85 -6.87
CA LYS A 69 6.77 9.22 -6.33
C LYS A 69 7.12 9.26 -4.84
N GLY A 70 6.71 8.24 -4.09
CA GLY A 70 7.00 8.15 -2.66
C GLY A 70 8.37 7.58 -2.33
N GLY A 71 9.07 7.03 -3.33
CA GLY A 71 10.34 6.34 -3.09
C GLY A 71 10.17 5.00 -2.39
N PHE A 72 9.02 4.37 -2.52
CA PHE A 72 8.73 3.07 -1.92
C PHE A 72 9.05 1.93 -2.87
N PRO A 73 9.59 0.80 -2.38
CA PRO A 73 9.73 -0.38 -3.22
C PRO A 73 8.34 -0.97 -3.54
N ALA A 74 8.21 -1.57 -4.72
CA ALA A 74 6.99 -2.25 -5.14
C ALA A 74 7.43 -3.59 -5.76
N ASN A 75 7.79 -4.54 -4.90
CA ASN A 75 8.32 -5.83 -5.32
C ASN A 75 7.28 -6.66 -6.05
N LYS A 76 6.03 -6.57 -5.60
CA LYS A 76 4.93 -7.27 -6.24
C LYS A 76 3.65 -6.46 -6.09
N VAL A 77 2.90 -6.31 -7.18
CA VAL A 77 1.59 -5.66 -7.20
C VAL A 77 0.59 -6.69 -7.71
N SER A 78 -0.47 -6.92 -6.96
CA SER A 78 -1.50 -7.90 -7.33
C SER A 78 -2.88 -7.26 -7.27
N GLN A 79 -3.65 -7.40 -8.33
CA GLN A 79 -5.04 -6.97 -8.33
C GLN A 79 -5.87 -7.96 -7.52
N VAL A 80 -6.69 -7.45 -6.61
CA VAL A 80 -7.59 -8.29 -5.81
C VAL A 80 -8.74 -8.75 -6.69
N ALA A 81 -8.92 -10.08 -6.78
CA ALA A 81 -10.04 -10.66 -7.50
C ALA A 81 -11.31 -10.62 -6.65
N THR A 82 -11.19 -11.03 -5.39
CA THR A 82 -12.30 -11.02 -4.44
C THR A 82 -11.73 -11.08 -3.01
N MET A 83 -12.56 -10.72 -2.05
CA MET A 83 -12.21 -10.80 -0.64
C MET A 83 -13.20 -11.75 0.05
N ILE A 84 -12.67 -12.61 0.88
CA ILE A 84 -13.50 -13.52 1.70
C ILE A 84 -13.27 -13.22 3.17
N GLU A 85 -14.28 -13.46 3.96
CA GLU A 85 -14.25 -13.24 5.40
C GLU A 85 -15.25 -14.21 6.09
N PRO A 86 -15.31 -14.26 7.42
CA PRO A 86 -16.22 -15.22 8.10
C PRO A 86 -17.66 -15.15 7.62
N THR A 87 -18.18 -13.96 7.32
CA THR A 87 -19.55 -13.80 6.80
C THR A 87 -19.73 -14.46 5.44
N THR A 88 -18.67 -14.66 4.68
CA THR A 88 -18.74 -15.35 3.38
C THR A 88 -19.19 -16.80 3.56
N ALA A 89 -18.97 -17.39 4.73
CA ALA A 89 -19.35 -18.76 5.05
C ALA A 89 -20.84 -18.92 5.44
N GLU A 90 -21.55 -17.83 5.60
CA GLU A 90 -22.96 -17.83 6.00
C GLU A 90 -23.95 -18.08 4.86
#